data_ddb393387ef61c1cac6512158c8770c6
#
_entry.id   ddb393387ef61c1cac6512158c8770c6
#
_cell.length_a   1.000
_cell.length_b   1.000
_cell.length_c   1.000
_cell.angle_alpha   90.00
_cell.angle_beta   90.00
_cell.angle_gamma   90.00
#
_symmetry.space_group_name_H-M   'P 1'
#
loop_
_entity.id
_entity.type
_entity.pdbx_description
1 polymer ?
#
loop_
_entity_poly.entity_id
_entity_poly.type
_entity_poly.pdbx_seq_one_letter_code
_entity_poly.pdbx_strand_id
1 'polypeptide(L)'
;MNREIKLITPDYIEEYLTIYLNAYPAYKNTGEEGRDKYRPRILHSMENDKNIHFYGLFEDGRLIAQMKVLDFSMNAFGRMVKATGLMALGVHPMHKKKGAARDMVRFFEEYTRETGAVVAMLLPFRMDFYRNMGYGYGSKMDEYRLPALNLPAASSEELAKLEFLGWDEAATAEILACHSAFAEQNHGMLCKFEDEIRALDGDSETRRVGYLEEGKLKGYVAYRMVCESDANYTLNRVEVDELVYLEPKVLTALLGFLRNQSDLAQTVVIRTGEPDFYHILPSAQDTSGNYMDFGFLQTNLGSVGTMYKVVDPEYFIAETAHRKFVPADITAKFVYDDQFEHCAKEVTVYFEPDGQWSVAEGDAETDVEIKCSLAELSSLFMGSCSFSSLVRMGAVTLSEPGYEDMLDMLFYCRQKPWTNTDY
;
A
#
# COMPACT_ATOMS: atom_id res chain seq x y z
N MET A 1 -23.70 28.06 -7.91
CA MET A 1 -23.77 26.70 -7.40
C MET A 1 -22.94 26.66 -6.12
N ASN A 2 -23.61 26.33 -5.03
CA ASN A 2 -22.92 26.23 -3.73
C ASN A 2 -22.39 24.80 -3.56
N ARG A 3 -21.05 24.63 -3.49
CA ARG A 3 -20.37 23.36 -3.24
C ARG A 3 -19.86 23.32 -1.82
N GLU A 4 -20.07 22.21 -1.15
CA GLU A 4 -19.63 21.96 0.22
C GLU A 4 -19.15 20.51 0.35
N ILE A 5 -18.00 20.30 1.00
CA ILE A 5 -17.54 18.96 1.36
C ILE A 5 -17.78 18.77 2.85
N LYS A 6 -18.46 17.68 3.20
CA LYS A 6 -18.77 17.33 4.58
C LYS A 6 -18.95 15.83 4.76
N LEU A 7 -19.03 15.39 6.02
CA LEU A 7 -19.32 14.00 6.37
C LEU A 7 -20.68 13.56 5.82
N ILE A 8 -20.71 12.37 5.24
CA ILE A 8 -21.94 11.70 4.79
C ILE A 8 -22.55 11.01 6.01
N THR A 9 -23.81 11.31 6.30
CA THR A 9 -24.58 10.60 7.33
C THR A 9 -25.37 9.43 6.73
N PRO A 10 -25.87 8.48 7.55
CA PRO A 10 -26.73 7.39 7.07
C PRO A 10 -27.93 7.82 6.23
N ASP A 11 -28.43 9.05 6.41
CA ASP A 11 -29.55 9.58 5.63
C ASP A 11 -29.26 9.66 4.12
N TYR A 12 -27.99 9.72 3.73
CA TYR A 12 -27.53 9.81 2.34
C TYR A 12 -27.11 8.45 1.77
N ILE A 13 -27.44 7.34 2.43
CA ILE A 13 -26.96 6.00 2.02
C ILE A 13 -27.37 5.62 0.61
N GLU A 14 -28.56 6.01 0.15
CA GLU A 14 -29.04 5.67 -1.19
C GLU A 14 -28.33 6.48 -2.29
N GLU A 15 -28.03 7.75 -2.06
CA GLU A 15 -27.22 8.57 -2.95
C GLU A 15 -25.77 8.04 -2.97
N TYR A 16 -25.25 7.68 -1.80
CA TYR A 16 -23.91 7.07 -1.68
C TYR A 16 -23.84 5.81 -2.53
N LEU A 17 -24.76 4.84 -2.35
CA LEU A 17 -24.81 3.61 -3.12
C LEU A 17 -24.96 3.86 -4.63
N THR A 18 -25.74 4.87 -5.01
CA THR A 18 -25.89 5.24 -6.42
C THR A 18 -24.53 5.64 -7.03
N ILE A 19 -23.74 6.45 -6.34
CA ILE A 19 -22.42 6.84 -6.81
C ILE A 19 -21.47 5.66 -6.77
N TYR A 20 -21.41 4.94 -5.64
CA TYR A 20 -20.49 3.83 -5.40
C TYR A 20 -20.62 2.72 -6.46
N LEU A 21 -21.82 2.21 -6.68
CA LEU A 21 -22.07 1.14 -7.65
C LEU A 21 -21.84 1.56 -9.11
N ASN A 22 -22.04 2.85 -9.43
CA ASN A 22 -21.81 3.36 -10.79
C ASN A 22 -20.38 3.89 -11.04
N ALA A 23 -19.59 4.12 -10.00
CA ALA A 23 -18.21 4.58 -10.13
C ALA A 23 -17.26 3.42 -10.50
N TYR A 24 -17.60 2.21 -10.07
CA TYR A 24 -16.76 1.01 -10.20
C TYR A 24 -17.44 -0.02 -11.11
N PRO A 25 -17.07 -0.08 -12.42
CA PRO A 25 -17.73 -0.93 -13.40
C PRO A 25 -17.62 -2.46 -13.11
N ALA A 26 -16.70 -2.85 -12.24
CA ALA A 26 -16.59 -4.25 -11.80
C ALA A 26 -17.80 -4.72 -10.98
N TYR A 27 -18.53 -3.82 -10.36
CA TYR A 27 -19.78 -4.13 -9.68
C TYR A 27 -20.90 -4.26 -10.72
N LYS A 28 -21.17 -5.49 -11.13
CA LYS A 28 -22.12 -5.80 -12.21
C LYS A 28 -23.57 -5.56 -11.82
N ASN A 29 -23.87 -5.43 -10.52
CA ASN A 29 -25.22 -5.30 -10.02
C ASN A 29 -25.45 -3.92 -9.40
N THR A 30 -26.06 -3.02 -10.17
CA THR A 30 -26.44 -1.67 -9.72
C THR A 30 -27.88 -1.59 -9.21
N GLY A 31 -28.62 -2.71 -9.25
CA GLY A 31 -30.01 -2.84 -8.77
C GLY A 31 -30.08 -3.08 -7.26
N GLU A 32 -31.28 -3.50 -6.80
CA GLU A 32 -31.58 -3.73 -5.38
C GLU A 32 -30.66 -4.80 -4.75
N GLU A 33 -30.36 -5.88 -5.46
CA GLU A 33 -29.46 -6.91 -4.96
C GLU A 33 -28.06 -6.38 -4.63
N GLY A 34 -27.50 -5.52 -5.48
CA GLY A 34 -26.23 -4.84 -5.20
C GLY A 34 -26.32 -3.89 -4.02
N ARG A 35 -27.43 -3.13 -3.94
CA ARG A 35 -27.70 -2.23 -2.80
C ARG A 35 -27.84 -3.02 -1.49
N ASP A 36 -28.60 -4.10 -1.48
CA ASP A 36 -28.81 -4.95 -0.31
C ASP A 36 -27.51 -5.60 0.18
N LYS A 37 -26.58 -5.92 -0.73
CA LYS A 37 -25.26 -6.44 -0.39
C LYS A 37 -24.38 -5.41 0.33
N TYR A 38 -24.35 -4.16 -0.15
CA TYR A 38 -23.39 -3.15 0.32
C TYR A 38 -23.97 -2.21 1.39
N ARG A 39 -25.29 -1.97 1.41
CA ARG A 39 -25.94 -1.07 2.38
C ARG A 39 -25.61 -1.40 3.83
N PRO A 40 -25.80 -2.63 4.33
CA PRO A 40 -25.53 -2.95 5.73
C PRO A 40 -24.06 -2.81 6.09
N ARG A 41 -23.14 -3.15 5.18
CA ARG A 41 -21.68 -3.00 5.41
C ARG A 41 -21.27 -1.54 5.53
N ILE A 42 -21.79 -0.71 4.62
CA ILE A 42 -21.46 0.72 4.61
C ILE A 42 -22.04 1.42 5.84
N LEU A 43 -23.30 1.13 6.21
CA LEU A 43 -23.93 1.67 7.42
C LEU A 43 -23.17 1.23 8.68
N HIS A 44 -22.79 -0.05 8.76
CA HIS A 44 -21.98 -0.54 9.88
C HIS A 44 -20.66 0.21 10.00
N SER A 45 -19.96 0.39 8.87
CA SER A 45 -18.70 1.12 8.84
C SER A 45 -18.87 2.59 9.23
N MET A 46 -19.93 3.26 8.75
CA MET A 46 -20.22 4.65 9.14
C MET A 46 -20.47 4.82 10.65
N GLU A 47 -21.05 3.81 11.29
CA GLU A 47 -21.45 3.88 12.70
C GLU A 47 -20.37 3.40 13.67
N ASN A 48 -19.52 2.44 13.24
CA ASN A 48 -18.65 1.71 14.16
C ASN A 48 -17.15 1.93 13.90
N ASP A 49 -16.74 2.25 12.66
CA ASP A 49 -15.33 2.38 12.32
C ASP A 49 -14.83 3.80 12.60
N LYS A 50 -14.06 3.95 13.66
CA LYS A 50 -13.53 5.27 14.09
C LYS A 50 -12.44 5.83 13.18
N ASN A 51 -11.78 4.96 12.42
CA ASN A 51 -10.67 5.32 11.54
C ASN A 51 -11.09 5.45 10.06
N ILE A 52 -12.39 5.32 9.76
CA ILE A 52 -12.94 5.42 8.41
C ILE A 52 -13.97 6.53 8.36
N HIS A 53 -13.68 7.55 7.55
CA HIS A 53 -14.53 8.74 7.42
C HIS A 53 -15.12 8.83 6.02
N PHE A 54 -16.42 8.98 5.93
CA PHE A 54 -17.15 9.09 4.68
C PHE A 54 -17.41 10.56 4.36
N TYR A 55 -16.72 11.10 3.35
CA TYR A 55 -16.89 12.48 2.91
C TYR A 55 -17.62 12.56 1.57
N GLY A 56 -18.47 13.54 1.45
CA GLY A 56 -19.23 13.82 0.23
C GLY A 56 -19.10 15.28 -0.21
N LEU A 57 -19.01 15.47 -1.53
CA LEU A 57 -19.17 16.77 -2.15
C LEU A 57 -20.65 16.97 -2.50
N PHE A 58 -21.24 17.99 -1.89
CA PHE A 58 -22.63 18.38 -2.13
C PHE A 58 -22.67 19.60 -3.02
N GLU A 59 -23.54 19.57 -4.02
CA GLU A 59 -23.86 20.72 -4.88
C GLU A 59 -25.35 21.03 -4.77
N ASP A 60 -25.67 22.24 -4.26
CA ASP A 60 -27.05 22.65 -3.99
C ASP A 60 -27.85 21.59 -3.18
N GLY A 61 -27.21 20.99 -2.17
CA GLY A 61 -27.77 20.00 -1.24
C GLY A 61 -27.83 18.55 -1.76
N ARG A 62 -27.35 18.26 -2.97
CA ARG A 62 -27.29 16.91 -3.56
C ARG A 62 -25.88 16.35 -3.51
N LEU A 63 -25.74 15.10 -3.12
CA LEU A 63 -24.48 14.39 -3.14
C LEU A 63 -24.04 14.10 -4.58
N ILE A 64 -22.91 14.69 -5.03
CA ILE A 64 -22.41 14.56 -6.40
C ILE A 64 -21.07 13.80 -6.49
N ALA A 65 -20.31 13.72 -5.39
CA ALA A 65 -19.12 12.90 -5.31
C ALA A 65 -18.92 12.43 -3.86
N GLN A 66 -18.15 11.35 -3.71
CA GLN A 66 -17.89 10.75 -2.41
C GLN A 66 -16.49 10.14 -2.37
N MET A 67 -15.97 9.96 -1.16
CA MET A 67 -14.77 9.17 -0.87
C MET A 67 -14.83 8.64 0.56
N LYS A 68 -14.00 7.62 0.83
CA LYS A 68 -13.60 7.26 2.19
C LYS A 68 -12.21 7.82 2.44
N VAL A 69 -12.01 8.38 3.61
CA VAL A 69 -10.70 8.73 4.15
C VAL A 69 -10.41 7.80 5.31
N LEU A 70 -9.23 7.20 5.32
CA LEU A 70 -8.81 6.23 6.31
C LEU A 70 -7.62 6.80 7.09
N ASP A 71 -7.68 6.72 8.43
CA ASP A 71 -6.58 7.11 9.32
C ASP A 71 -5.76 5.89 9.67
N PHE A 72 -4.55 5.82 9.13
CA PHE A 72 -3.62 4.71 9.31
C PHE A 72 -2.51 5.03 10.30
N SER A 73 -2.03 3.97 10.96
CA SER A 73 -0.70 3.90 11.54
C SER A 73 0.21 3.13 10.59
N MET A 74 1.26 3.78 10.09
CA MET A 74 2.21 3.25 9.09
C MET A 74 3.62 3.23 9.66
N ASN A 75 4.36 2.18 9.36
CA ASN A 75 5.80 2.19 9.62
C ASN A 75 6.53 3.07 8.62
N ALA A 76 7.14 4.15 9.09
CA ALA A 76 8.08 4.95 8.30
C ALA A 76 9.48 4.83 8.89
N PHE A 77 10.35 4.11 8.19
CA PHE A 77 11.77 3.93 8.57
C PHE A 77 12.00 3.40 10.00
N GLY A 78 11.14 2.46 10.45
CA GLY A 78 11.27 1.81 11.76
C GLY A 78 10.50 2.50 12.90
N ARG A 79 9.67 3.50 12.62
CA ARG A 79 8.76 4.13 13.58
C ARG A 79 7.34 4.21 13.03
N MET A 80 6.36 3.95 13.87
CA MET A 80 4.96 4.13 13.52
C MET A 80 4.61 5.61 13.48
N VAL A 81 4.05 6.07 12.36
CA VAL A 81 3.61 7.44 12.10
C VAL A 81 2.17 7.43 11.59
N LYS A 82 1.51 8.60 11.62
CA LYS A 82 0.19 8.74 11.00
C LYS A 82 0.32 8.84 9.48
N ALA A 83 -0.54 8.14 8.78
CA ALA A 83 -0.74 8.26 7.33
C ALA A 83 -2.24 8.28 7.03
N THR A 84 -2.63 8.84 5.90
CA THR A 84 -4.03 8.83 5.46
C THR A 84 -4.19 8.10 4.14
N GLY A 85 -5.27 7.34 4.02
CA GLY A 85 -5.63 6.61 2.82
C GLY A 85 -6.87 7.19 2.13
N LEU A 86 -6.83 7.28 0.80
CA LEU A 86 -7.98 7.62 -0.02
C LEU A 86 -8.55 6.37 -0.66
N MET A 87 -9.81 6.05 -0.34
CA MET A 87 -10.53 4.91 -0.87
C MET A 87 -11.88 5.33 -1.47
N ALA A 88 -12.39 4.55 -2.41
CA ALA A 88 -13.74 4.67 -2.95
C ALA A 88 -14.11 6.06 -3.47
N LEU A 89 -13.15 6.80 -4.04
CA LEU A 89 -13.43 8.08 -4.70
C LEU A 89 -14.32 7.85 -5.93
N GLY A 90 -15.54 8.35 -5.84
CA GLY A 90 -16.55 8.23 -6.89
C GLY A 90 -17.20 9.57 -7.20
N VAL A 91 -17.51 9.80 -8.49
CA VAL A 91 -18.29 10.97 -8.95
C VAL A 91 -19.54 10.47 -9.64
N HIS A 92 -20.69 11.04 -9.26
CA HIS A 92 -21.97 10.72 -9.88
C HIS A 92 -21.86 10.85 -11.41
N PRO A 93 -22.34 9.86 -12.21
CA PRO A 93 -22.16 9.85 -13.65
C PRO A 93 -22.56 11.13 -14.38
N MET A 94 -23.62 11.79 -13.92
CA MET A 94 -24.13 13.05 -14.50
C MET A 94 -23.29 14.29 -14.12
N HIS A 95 -22.35 14.16 -13.17
CA HIS A 95 -21.50 15.25 -12.68
C HIS A 95 -20.02 15.07 -13.03
N LYS A 96 -19.67 14.05 -13.84
CA LYS A 96 -18.30 13.80 -14.29
C LYS A 96 -17.73 14.96 -15.12
N LYS A 97 -16.38 15.09 -15.09
CA LYS A 97 -15.59 16.10 -15.84
C LYS A 97 -15.90 17.57 -15.49
N LYS A 98 -16.42 17.81 -14.28
CA LYS A 98 -16.72 19.15 -13.75
C LYS A 98 -15.84 19.54 -12.53
N GLY A 99 -14.71 18.88 -12.35
CA GLY A 99 -13.75 19.16 -11.27
C GLY A 99 -14.02 18.46 -9.94
N ALA A 100 -15.19 17.81 -9.75
CA ALA A 100 -15.57 17.21 -8.46
C ALA A 100 -14.51 16.27 -7.84
N ALA A 101 -13.87 15.42 -8.65
CA ALA A 101 -12.82 14.54 -8.15
C ALA A 101 -11.58 15.33 -7.68
N ARG A 102 -11.22 16.42 -8.37
CA ARG A 102 -10.10 17.29 -7.94
C ARG A 102 -10.42 18.00 -6.63
N ASP A 103 -11.66 18.48 -6.46
CA ASP A 103 -12.11 19.12 -5.23
C ASP A 103 -12.01 18.16 -4.05
N MET A 104 -12.42 16.88 -4.24
CA MET A 104 -12.33 15.83 -3.23
C MET A 104 -10.88 15.48 -2.89
N VAL A 105 -9.98 15.36 -3.88
CA VAL A 105 -8.55 15.08 -3.61
C VAL A 105 -7.90 16.25 -2.88
N ARG A 106 -8.23 17.51 -3.24
CA ARG A 106 -7.71 18.69 -2.51
C ARG A 106 -8.13 18.66 -1.04
N PHE A 107 -9.40 18.39 -0.78
CA PHE A 107 -9.88 18.22 0.59
C PHE A 107 -9.15 17.08 1.33
N PHE A 108 -8.90 15.94 0.67
CA PHE A 108 -8.16 14.84 1.25
C PHE A 108 -6.73 15.24 1.64
N GLU A 109 -6.05 16.04 0.81
CA GLU A 109 -4.71 16.54 1.10
C GLU A 109 -4.71 17.58 2.24
N GLU A 110 -5.74 18.41 2.34
CA GLU A 110 -5.96 19.32 3.46
C GLU A 110 -6.20 18.53 4.75
N TYR A 111 -7.08 17.54 4.70
CA TYR A 111 -7.33 16.62 5.82
C TYR A 111 -6.04 15.92 6.29
N THR A 112 -5.20 15.46 5.37
CA THR A 112 -3.90 14.85 5.69
C THR A 112 -3.01 15.79 6.49
N ARG A 113 -2.92 17.07 6.10
CA ARG A 113 -2.14 18.09 6.84
C ARG A 113 -2.74 18.38 8.21
N GLU A 114 -4.06 18.59 8.29
CA GLU A 114 -4.76 18.95 9.53
C GLU A 114 -4.70 17.85 10.59
N THR A 115 -4.71 16.59 10.18
CA THR A 115 -4.62 15.44 11.11
C THR A 115 -3.18 15.13 11.53
N GLY A 116 -2.19 15.81 10.94
CA GLY A 116 -0.78 15.56 11.21
C GLY A 116 -0.32 14.21 10.66
N ALA A 117 -0.86 13.79 9.54
CA ALA A 117 -0.36 12.62 8.82
C ALA A 117 0.82 13.01 7.92
N VAL A 118 1.86 12.17 7.89
CA VAL A 118 3.10 12.46 7.15
C VAL A 118 2.95 12.28 5.65
N VAL A 119 2.00 11.45 5.21
CA VAL A 119 1.80 11.10 3.81
C VAL A 119 0.35 10.78 3.49
N ALA A 120 -0.09 11.22 2.31
CA ALA A 120 -1.34 10.82 1.68
C ALA A 120 -1.08 9.61 0.77
N MET A 121 -1.91 8.57 0.87
CA MET A 121 -1.74 7.30 0.17
C MET A 121 -3.00 6.92 -0.59
N LEU A 122 -2.85 6.20 -1.67
CA LEU A 122 -3.96 5.60 -2.42
C LEU A 122 -3.52 4.42 -3.29
N LEU A 123 -4.47 3.54 -3.59
CA LEU A 123 -4.34 2.54 -4.65
C LEU A 123 -4.94 3.11 -5.94
N PRO A 124 -4.15 3.32 -7.01
CA PRO A 124 -4.60 4.09 -8.16
C PRO A 124 -5.54 3.29 -9.05
N PHE A 125 -6.76 3.77 -9.25
CA PHE A 125 -7.61 3.33 -10.36
C PHE A 125 -7.06 3.81 -11.71
N ARG A 126 -6.49 5.02 -11.74
CA ARG A 126 -5.80 5.64 -12.89
C ARG A 126 -4.54 6.32 -12.43
N MET A 127 -3.40 5.74 -12.76
CA MET A 127 -2.09 6.26 -12.34
C MET A 127 -1.82 7.66 -12.88
N ASP A 128 -2.12 7.92 -14.16
CA ASP A 128 -1.93 9.21 -14.80
C ASP A 128 -2.70 10.36 -14.09
N PHE A 129 -3.90 10.07 -13.63
CA PHE A 129 -4.73 11.03 -12.92
C PHE A 129 -4.08 11.51 -11.62
N TYR A 130 -3.63 10.57 -10.79
CA TYR A 130 -2.98 10.90 -9.51
C TYR A 130 -1.54 11.38 -9.69
N ARG A 131 -0.84 10.89 -10.70
CA ARG A 131 0.50 11.38 -11.05
C ARG A 131 0.48 12.87 -11.36
N ASN A 132 -0.52 13.33 -12.12
CA ASN A 132 -0.75 14.75 -12.41
C ASN A 132 -1.21 15.59 -11.19
N MET A 133 -1.42 14.95 -10.05
CA MET A 133 -1.70 15.59 -8.76
C MET A 133 -0.52 15.49 -7.78
N GLY A 134 0.66 15.06 -8.24
CA GLY A 134 1.88 15.00 -7.43
C GLY A 134 2.04 13.70 -6.62
N TYR A 135 1.22 12.67 -6.88
CA TYR A 135 1.42 11.35 -6.25
C TYR A 135 2.55 10.60 -6.95
N GLY A 136 3.56 10.25 -6.20
CA GLY A 136 4.68 9.42 -6.63
C GLY A 136 4.35 7.93 -6.63
N TYR A 137 5.03 7.17 -7.48
CA TYR A 137 4.91 5.71 -7.45
C TYR A 137 5.54 5.15 -6.17
N GLY A 138 4.82 4.24 -5.52
CA GLY A 138 5.35 3.38 -4.48
C GLY A 138 6.17 2.23 -5.06
N SER A 139 6.43 1.23 -4.23
CA SER A 139 7.15 0.03 -4.65
C SER A 139 6.29 -0.85 -5.55
N LYS A 140 6.95 -1.70 -6.31
CA LYS A 140 6.27 -2.73 -7.06
C LYS A 140 5.66 -3.76 -6.11
N MET A 141 4.53 -4.29 -6.54
CA MET A 141 3.93 -5.50 -6.00
C MET A 141 4.07 -6.58 -7.05
N ASP A 142 4.66 -7.70 -6.69
CA ASP A 142 4.89 -8.84 -7.57
C ASP A 142 3.92 -9.97 -7.23
N GLU A 143 3.29 -10.55 -8.25
CA GLU A 143 2.45 -11.73 -8.14
C GLU A 143 3.20 -12.94 -8.72
N TYR A 144 3.53 -13.87 -7.86
CA TYR A 144 4.13 -15.15 -8.21
C TYR A 144 3.06 -16.22 -8.37
N ARG A 145 3.05 -16.92 -9.51
CA ARG A 145 2.17 -18.06 -9.80
C ARG A 145 3.04 -19.30 -9.97
N LEU A 146 3.33 -19.96 -8.87
CA LEU A 146 4.33 -21.00 -8.82
C LEU A 146 3.72 -22.41 -8.80
N PRO A 147 4.34 -23.41 -9.44
CA PRO A 147 4.06 -24.78 -9.07
C PRO A 147 4.27 -24.97 -7.57
N ALA A 148 3.33 -25.60 -6.87
CA ALA A 148 3.43 -25.73 -5.41
C ALA A 148 4.76 -26.36 -4.97
N LEU A 149 5.30 -27.31 -5.75
CA LEU A 149 6.59 -27.95 -5.50
C LEU A 149 7.81 -27.03 -5.64
N ASN A 150 7.65 -25.85 -6.25
CA ASN A 150 8.71 -24.84 -6.34
C ASN A 150 8.81 -23.94 -5.10
N LEU A 151 7.95 -24.14 -4.10
CA LEU A 151 8.10 -23.48 -2.81
C LEU A 151 9.14 -24.20 -1.94
N PRO A 152 9.78 -23.51 -0.99
CA PRO A 152 10.72 -24.14 -0.05
C PRO A 152 10.08 -25.29 0.74
N ALA A 153 10.85 -26.32 1.05
CA ALA A 153 10.45 -27.36 2.00
C ALA A 153 10.75 -26.90 3.43
N ALA A 154 9.90 -27.28 4.37
CA ALA A 154 10.14 -27.08 5.79
C ALA A 154 10.41 -28.39 6.51
N SER A 155 11.10 -28.34 7.65
CA SER A 155 11.32 -29.53 8.50
C SER A 155 10.02 -29.98 9.16
N SER A 156 9.93 -31.25 9.51
CA SER A 156 8.77 -31.77 10.25
C SER A 156 8.59 -31.10 11.61
N GLU A 157 9.67 -30.65 12.24
CA GLU A 157 9.64 -29.93 13.51
C GLU A 157 8.94 -28.57 13.34
N GLU A 158 9.27 -27.81 12.29
CA GLU A 158 8.64 -26.52 12.02
C GLU A 158 7.19 -26.68 11.56
N LEU A 159 6.90 -27.69 10.74
CA LEU A 159 5.52 -27.99 10.32
C LEU A 159 4.61 -28.40 11.48
N ALA A 160 5.16 -29.04 12.52
CA ALA A 160 4.41 -29.44 13.71
C ALA A 160 3.94 -28.26 14.58
N LYS A 161 4.44 -27.04 14.34
CA LYS A 161 4.02 -25.81 15.02
C LYS A 161 2.87 -25.08 14.31
N LEU A 162 2.39 -25.64 13.20
CA LEU A 162 1.32 -25.03 12.41
C LEU A 162 -0.04 -25.55 12.88
N GLU A 163 -0.97 -24.62 13.11
CA GLU A 163 -2.34 -24.90 13.52
C GLU A 163 -3.32 -24.07 12.72
N PHE A 164 -4.55 -24.58 12.53
CA PHE A 164 -5.63 -23.78 11.99
C PHE A 164 -6.07 -22.73 13.01
N LEU A 165 -6.19 -21.49 12.55
CA LEU A 165 -6.67 -20.37 13.37
C LEU A 165 -8.19 -20.28 13.29
N GLY A 166 -8.82 -19.99 14.43
CA GLY A 166 -10.24 -19.74 14.53
C GLY A 166 -10.67 -18.38 13.95
N TRP A 167 -11.98 -18.12 14.06
CA TRP A 167 -12.64 -16.90 13.61
C TRP A 167 -13.27 -16.11 14.77
N ASP A 168 -13.02 -16.51 15.99
CA ASP A 168 -13.52 -15.85 17.18
C ASP A 168 -12.70 -14.57 17.51
N GLU A 169 -13.18 -13.80 18.46
CA GLU A 169 -12.54 -12.54 18.89
C GLU A 169 -11.11 -12.75 19.38
N ALA A 170 -10.82 -13.88 20.03
CA ALA A 170 -9.48 -14.17 20.54
C ALA A 170 -8.50 -14.39 19.38
N ALA A 171 -8.87 -15.22 18.40
CA ALA A 171 -8.05 -15.44 17.20
C ALA A 171 -7.88 -14.16 16.38
N THR A 172 -8.91 -13.33 16.27
CA THR A 172 -8.85 -12.02 15.61
C THR A 172 -7.85 -11.09 16.30
N ALA A 173 -7.90 -11.02 17.63
CA ALA A 173 -6.96 -10.21 18.41
C ALA A 173 -5.51 -10.68 18.25
N GLU A 174 -5.25 -12.00 18.22
CA GLU A 174 -3.92 -12.56 18.01
C GLU A 174 -3.40 -12.25 16.59
N ILE A 175 -4.24 -12.33 15.57
CA ILE A 175 -3.90 -11.98 14.19
C ILE A 175 -3.54 -10.50 14.09
N LEU A 176 -4.36 -9.60 14.67
CA LEU A 176 -4.08 -8.16 14.70
C LEU A 176 -2.76 -7.85 15.42
N ALA A 177 -2.49 -8.49 16.55
CA ALA A 177 -1.24 -8.33 17.28
C ALA A 177 -0.02 -8.81 16.47
N CYS A 178 -0.14 -9.97 15.82
CA CYS A 178 0.91 -10.52 14.95
C CYS A 178 1.15 -9.61 13.73
N HIS A 179 0.09 -9.12 13.10
CA HIS A 179 0.19 -8.21 11.97
C HIS A 179 0.80 -6.86 12.39
N SER A 180 0.42 -6.32 13.55
CA SER A 180 1.02 -5.08 14.07
C SER A 180 2.52 -5.23 14.31
N ALA A 181 2.96 -6.36 14.89
CA ALA A 181 4.38 -6.66 15.05
C ALA A 181 5.10 -6.81 13.68
N PHE A 182 4.44 -7.34 12.67
CA PHE A 182 4.96 -7.39 11.30
C PHE A 182 5.05 -5.98 10.69
N ALA A 183 4.05 -5.13 10.92
CA ALA A 183 4.06 -3.76 10.45
C ALA A 183 5.20 -2.95 11.08
N GLU A 184 5.50 -3.14 12.36
CA GLU A 184 6.62 -2.48 13.05
C GLU A 184 7.99 -2.86 12.46
N GLN A 185 8.10 -4.00 11.78
CA GLN A 185 9.35 -4.48 11.16
C GLN A 185 9.48 -4.10 9.67
N ASN A 186 8.39 -3.65 9.03
CA ASN A 186 8.34 -3.50 7.58
C ASN A 186 7.99 -2.07 7.17
N HIS A 187 8.91 -1.41 6.48
CA HIS A 187 8.72 -0.04 6.00
C HIS A 187 7.55 0.07 5.01
N GLY A 188 6.67 1.06 5.22
CA GLY A 188 5.45 1.27 4.44
C GLY A 188 4.26 0.42 4.89
N MET A 189 4.46 -0.56 5.77
CA MET A 189 3.40 -1.44 6.24
C MET A 189 2.44 -0.69 7.16
N LEU A 190 1.14 -0.91 6.95
CA LEU A 190 0.06 -0.33 7.73
C LEU A 190 -0.38 -1.29 8.84
N CYS A 191 -0.78 -0.76 9.99
CA CYS A 191 -1.56 -1.57 10.94
C CYS A 191 -2.95 -1.82 10.37
N LYS A 192 -3.42 -3.05 10.44
CA LYS A 192 -4.77 -3.43 10.01
C LYS A 192 -5.84 -2.92 10.96
N PHE A 193 -7.00 -2.63 10.40
CA PHE A 193 -8.22 -2.44 11.15
C PHE A 193 -8.88 -3.78 11.45
N GLU A 194 -9.63 -3.83 12.54
CA GLU A 194 -10.43 -5.02 12.89
C GLU A 194 -11.42 -5.42 11.78
N ASP A 195 -11.98 -4.42 11.11
CA ASP A 195 -12.90 -4.58 9.99
C ASP A 195 -12.30 -5.28 8.78
N GLU A 196 -11.01 -5.11 8.51
CA GLU A 196 -10.32 -5.82 7.41
C GLU A 196 -10.30 -7.33 7.68
N ILE A 197 -10.12 -7.72 8.94
CA ILE A 197 -10.13 -9.13 9.34
C ILE A 197 -11.54 -9.69 9.32
N ARG A 198 -12.54 -8.93 9.78
CA ARG A 198 -13.96 -9.31 9.70
C ARG A 198 -14.46 -9.38 8.26
N ALA A 199 -13.94 -8.60 7.34
CA ALA A 199 -14.29 -8.71 5.94
C ALA A 199 -13.93 -10.08 5.36
N LEU A 200 -12.84 -10.70 5.86
CA LEU A 200 -12.45 -12.08 5.54
C LEU A 200 -13.36 -13.11 6.23
N ASP A 201 -13.97 -12.80 7.39
CA ASP A 201 -14.91 -13.69 8.09
C ASP A 201 -16.17 -13.97 7.26
N GLY A 202 -16.59 -13.04 6.42
CA GLY A 202 -17.73 -13.21 5.51
C GLY A 202 -17.43 -14.05 4.27
N ASP A 203 -16.17 -14.43 4.05
CA ASP A 203 -15.74 -15.34 3.01
C ASP A 203 -15.53 -16.74 3.59
N SER A 204 -16.56 -17.58 3.48
CA SER A 204 -16.53 -18.96 3.98
C SER A 204 -15.46 -19.86 3.34
N GLU A 205 -14.78 -19.38 2.30
CA GLU A 205 -13.75 -20.11 1.57
C GLU A 205 -12.33 -19.84 2.09
N THR A 206 -12.12 -18.76 2.83
CA THR A 206 -10.80 -18.41 3.39
C THR A 206 -10.45 -19.33 4.55
N ARG A 207 -9.23 -19.83 4.53
CA ARG A 207 -8.60 -20.64 5.58
C ARG A 207 -7.43 -19.90 6.16
N ARG A 208 -7.19 -20.06 7.47
CA ARG A 208 -6.07 -19.44 8.17
C ARG A 208 -5.24 -20.51 8.86
N VAL A 209 -3.93 -20.49 8.64
CA VAL A 209 -2.96 -21.35 9.32
C VAL A 209 -1.91 -20.46 9.97
N GLY A 210 -1.74 -20.61 11.27
CA GLY A 210 -0.77 -19.88 12.08
C GLY A 210 0.40 -20.77 12.49
N TYR A 211 1.55 -20.13 12.64
CA TYR A 211 2.71 -20.72 13.28
C TYR A 211 2.77 -20.26 14.74
N LEU A 212 2.64 -21.22 15.66
CA LEU A 212 2.62 -20.96 17.09
C LEU A 212 3.96 -21.43 17.73
N GLU A 213 4.54 -20.54 18.52
CA GLU A 213 5.71 -20.86 19.35
C GLU A 213 5.48 -20.35 20.77
N GLU A 214 5.59 -21.23 21.75
CA GLU A 214 5.31 -20.95 23.17
C GLU A 214 3.91 -20.33 23.39
N GLY A 215 2.91 -20.79 22.63
CA GLY A 215 1.54 -20.30 22.68
C GLY A 215 1.33 -18.90 22.10
N LYS A 216 2.29 -18.37 21.33
CA LYS A 216 2.19 -17.07 20.66
C LYS A 216 2.21 -17.24 19.15
N LEU A 217 1.34 -16.52 18.46
CA LEU A 217 1.33 -16.45 17.01
C LEU A 217 2.55 -15.67 16.50
N LYS A 218 3.40 -16.31 15.68
CA LYS A 218 4.63 -15.74 15.10
C LYS A 218 4.51 -15.46 13.61
N GLY A 219 3.43 -15.86 13.01
CA GLY A 219 3.09 -15.62 11.62
C GLY A 219 1.91 -16.47 11.19
N TYR A 220 1.32 -16.13 10.08
CA TYR A 220 0.18 -16.84 9.53
C TYR A 220 0.09 -16.69 8.02
N VAL A 221 -0.66 -17.59 7.41
CA VAL A 221 -1.11 -17.49 6.03
C VAL A 221 -2.63 -17.58 5.99
N ALA A 222 -3.27 -16.61 5.33
CA ALA A 222 -4.66 -16.68 4.93
C ALA A 222 -4.72 -17.02 3.44
N TYR A 223 -5.52 -18.03 3.08
CA TYR A 223 -5.56 -18.54 1.70
C TYR A 223 -6.90 -19.14 1.34
N ARG A 224 -7.17 -19.21 0.03
CA ARG A 224 -8.34 -19.87 -0.55
C ARG A 224 -7.91 -20.95 -1.53
N MET A 225 -8.73 -22.00 -1.63
CA MET A 225 -8.66 -22.98 -2.71
C MET A 225 -9.64 -22.57 -3.80
N VAL A 226 -9.14 -22.28 -4.98
CA VAL A 226 -9.94 -21.87 -6.14
C VAL A 226 -9.95 -22.98 -7.17
N CYS A 227 -11.15 -23.50 -7.45
CA CYS A 227 -11.34 -24.49 -8.51
C CYS A 227 -11.13 -23.84 -9.89
N GLU A 228 -10.30 -24.44 -10.73
CA GLU A 228 -9.96 -23.92 -12.06
C GLU A 228 -10.81 -24.56 -13.18
N SER A 229 -11.63 -25.56 -12.86
CA SER A 229 -12.44 -26.28 -13.85
C SER A 229 -13.75 -26.78 -13.29
N ASP A 230 -14.85 -26.36 -13.87
CA ASP A 230 -16.18 -26.88 -13.52
C ASP A 230 -16.33 -28.39 -13.84
N ALA A 231 -15.51 -28.91 -14.75
CA ALA A 231 -15.54 -30.31 -15.17
C ALA A 231 -14.62 -31.22 -14.34
N ASN A 232 -13.66 -30.64 -13.62
CA ASN A 232 -12.68 -31.42 -12.86
C ASN A 232 -12.31 -30.73 -11.55
N TYR A 233 -12.95 -31.13 -10.46
CA TYR A 233 -12.76 -30.60 -9.11
C TYR A 233 -11.35 -30.83 -8.53
N THR A 234 -10.49 -31.62 -9.21
CA THR A 234 -9.11 -31.83 -8.78
C THR A 234 -8.14 -30.79 -9.35
N LEU A 235 -8.62 -29.93 -10.24
CA LEU A 235 -7.84 -28.82 -10.79
C LEU A 235 -8.05 -27.57 -9.93
N ASN A 236 -7.18 -27.36 -8.98
CA ASN A 236 -7.25 -26.24 -8.06
C ASN A 236 -5.94 -25.45 -8.04
N ARG A 237 -6.06 -24.18 -7.65
CA ARG A 237 -4.92 -23.37 -7.21
C ARG A 237 -5.16 -22.84 -5.80
N VAL A 238 -4.09 -22.61 -5.09
CA VAL A 238 -4.10 -21.86 -3.83
C VAL A 238 -3.91 -20.38 -4.16
N GLU A 239 -4.82 -19.54 -3.71
CA GLU A 239 -4.62 -18.08 -3.68
C GLU A 239 -4.29 -17.66 -2.25
N VAL A 240 -3.10 -17.09 -2.04
CA VAL A 240 -2.69 -16.53 -0.77
C VAL A 240 -3.20 -15.10 -0.69
N ASP A 241 -4.14 -14.88 0.22
CA ASP A 241 -4.71 -13.56 0.48
C ASP A 241 -3.77 -12.74 1.36
N GLU A 242 -3.10 -13.42 2.33
CA GLU A 242 -2.16 -12.79 3.23
C GLU A 242 -1.07 -13.75 3.71
N LEU A 243 0.16 -13.25 3.81
CA LEU A 243 1.33 -13.97 4.33
C LEU A 243 2.10 -13.05 5.29
N VAL A 244 2.07 -13.39 6.57
CA VAL A 244 2.68 -12.61 7.66
C VAL A 244 3.66 -13.49 8.42
N TYR A 245 4.87 -12.99 8.68
CA TYR A 245 5.92 -13.72 9.39
C TYR A 245 6.87 -12.79 10.13
N LEU A 246 7.18 -13.10 11.36
CA LEU A 246 8.08 -12.29 12.19
C LEU A 246 9.54 -12.77 12.12
N GLU A 247 9.76 -13.99 11.63
CA GLU A 247 11.09 -14.61 11.56
C GLU A 247 11.22 -15.46 10.28
N PRO A 248 12.45 -15.62 9.71
CA PRO A 248 12.66 -16.41 8.49
C PRO A 248 12.20 -17.87 8.58
N LYS A 249 12.36 -18.51 9.76
CA LYS A 249 11.90 -19.90 9.98
C LYS A 249 10.39 -20.03 9.85
N VAL A 250 9.63 -18.99 10.26
CA VAL A 250 8.17 -18.94 10.16
C VAL A 250 7.75 -18.84 8.69
N LEU A 251 8.40 -17.96 7.90
CA LEU A 251 8.18 -17.90 6.47
C LEU A 251 8.42 -19.25 5.80
N THR A 252 9.54 -19.92 6.11
CA THR A 252 9.86 -21.23 5.55
C THR A 252 8.80 -22.28 5.94
N ALA A 253 8.31 -22.27 7.18
CA ALA A 253 7.26 -23.19 7.62
C ALA A 253 5.94 -22.97 6.88
N LEU A 254 5.50 -21.73 6.73
CA LEU A 254 4.27 -21.36 6.02
C LEU A 254 4.37 -21.70 4.52
N LEU A 255 5.50 -21.42 3.87
CA LEU A 255 5.74 -21.81 2.48
C LEU A 255 5.82 -23.34 2.33
N GLY A 256 6.40 -24.04 3.29
CA GLY A 256 6.43 -25.50 3.35
C GLY A 256 5.04 -26.12 3.49
N PHE A 257 4.17 -25.48 4.27
CA PHE A 257 2.75 -25.86 4.35
C PHE A 257 2.06 -25.73 2.99
N LEU A 258 2.23 -24.58 2.32
CA LEU A 258 1.66 -24.36 0.98
C LEU A 258 2.21 -25.35 -0.05
N ARG A 259 3.51 -25.67 0.01
CA ARG A 259 4.14 -26.70 -0.81
C ARG A 259 3.47 -28.06 -0.64
N ASN A 260 3.12 -28.41 0.60
CA ASN A 260 2.49 -29.70 0.92
C ASN A 260 1.04 -29.83 0.42
N GLN A 261 0.44 -28.74 -0.11
CA GLN A 261 -0.86 -28.79 -0.79
C GLN A 261 -0.77 -29.24 -2.26
N SER A 262 0.41 -29.66 -2.71
CA SER A 262 0.68 -30.02 -4.11
C SER A 262 -0.14 -31.20 -4.67
N ASP A 263 -0.73 -32.01 -3.80
CA ASP A 263 -1.67 -33.08 -4.16
C ASP A 263 -3.10 -32.56 -4.44
N LEU A 264 -3.43 -31.37 -3.89
CA LEU A 264 -4.74 -30.74 -4.05
C LEU A 264 -4.72 -29.55 -5.01
N ALA A 265 -3.58 -28.85 -5.12
CA ALA A 265 -3.44 -27.66 -5.94
C ALA A 265 -2.12 -27.66 -6.71
N GLN A 266 -2.18 -27.44 -8.01
CA GLN A 266 -1.00 -27.42 -8.87
C GLN A 266 -0.24 -26.09 -8.76
N THR A 267 -0.95 -25.00 -8.54
CA THR A 267 -0.41 -23.63 -8.52
C THR A 267 -0.67 -22.98 -7.17
N VAL A 268 0.33 -22.25 -6.67
CA VAL A 268 0.19 -21.32 -5.54
C VAL A 268 0.45 -19.92 -6.05
N VAL A 269 -0.49 -19.01 -5.76
CA VAL A 269 -0.42 -17.58 -6.10
C VAL A 269 -0.06 -16.80 -4.87
N ILE A 270 1.08 -16.09 -4.88
CA ILE A 270 1.56 -15.26 -3.77
C ILE A 270 1.81 -13.84 -4.28
N ARG A 271 1.29 -12.84 -3.57
CA ARG A 271 1.58 -11.42 -3.81
C ARG A 271 2.50 -10.90 -2.73
N THR A 272 3.55 -10.18 -3.14
CA THR A 272 4.53 -9.63 -2.20
C THR A 272 5.16 -8.34 -2.74
N GLY A 273 5.48 -7.41 -1.84
CA GLY A 273 6.31 -6.25 -2.15
C GLY A 273 7.81 -6.48 -1.93
N GLU A 274 8.21 -7.70 -1.54
CA GLU A 274 9.62 -8.07 -1.40
C GLU A 274 10.24 -8.32 -2.78
N PRO A 275 11.12 -7.44 -3.27
CA PRO A 275 11.65 -7.53 -4.64
C PRO A 275 12.54 -8.74 -4.87
N ASP A 276 13.14 -9.27 -3.81
CA ASP A 276 14.09 -10.38 -3.83
C ASP A 276 13.46 -11.73 -3.45
N PHE A 277 12.12 -11.81 -3.38
CA PHE A 277 11.39 -13.01 -2.98
C PHE A 277 11.78 -14.25 -3.79
N TYR A 278 12.12 -14.10 -5.07
CA TYR A 278 12.50 -15.21 -5.94
C TYR A 278 13.79 -15.92 -5.49
N HIS A 279 14.64 -15.30 -4.69
CA HIS A 279 15.88 -15.91 -4.19
C HIS A 279 15.66 -17.05 -3.20
N ILE A 280 14.51 -17.11 -2.54
CA ILE A 280 14.19 -18.21 -1.61
C ILE A 280 13.56 -19.42 -2.32
N LEU A 281 13.25 -19.30 -3.61
CA LEU A 281 12.56 -20.33 -4.38
C LEU A 281 13.57 -21.33 -4.99
N PRO A 282 13.38 -22.66 -4.83
CA PRO A 282 14.17 -23.66 -5.55
C PRO A 282 14.13 -23.50 -7.07
N SER A 283 12.99 -23.07 -7.60
CA SER A 283 12.82 -22.63 -8.98
C SER A 283 11.85 -21.45 -8.99
N ALA A 284 12.27 -20.35 -9.57
CA ALA A 284 11.45 -19.14 -9.66
C ALA A 284 10.57 -19.11 -10.92
N GLN A 285 10.67 -20.09 -11.81
CA GLN A 285 9.83 -20.15 -13.00
C GLN A 285 8.36 -20.29 -12.64
N ASP A 286 7.52 -19.43 -13.21
CA ASP A 286 6.08 -19.47 -12.99
C ASP A 286 5.36 -20.55 -13.84
N THR A 287 4.06 -20.69 -13.64
CA THR A 287 3.23 -21.69 -14.34
C THR A 287 2.82 -21.29 -15.75
N SER A 288 3.15 -20.07 -16.23
CA SER A 288 2.73 -19.58 -17.54
C SER A 288 3.43 -20.26 -18.71
N GLY A 289 4.66 -20.73 -18.48
CA GLY A 289 5.55 -21.20 -19.54
C GLY A 289 6.05 -20.08 -20.46
N ASN A 290 5.78 -18.81 -20.14
CA ASN A 290 6.24 -17.66 -20.91
C ASN A 290 7.74 -17.42 -20.70
N TYR A 291 8.36 -16.90 -21.77
CA TYR A 291 9.73 -16.41 -21.69
C TYR A 291 9.92 -15.24 -22.69
N MET A 292 10.86 -14.37 -22.35
CA MET A 292 11.36 -13.38 -23.30
C MET A 292 12.44 -14.00 -24.18
N ASP A 293 12.80 -13.34 -25.26
CA ASP A 293 13.83 -13.80 -26.18
C ASP A 293 15.09 -14.28 -25.45
N PHE A 294 15.72 -15.31 -26.02
CA PHE A 294 16.96 -15.94 -25.53
C PHE A 294 16.88 -16.62 -24.14
N GLY A 295 15.68 -17.00 -23.68
CA GLY A 295 15.54 -17.87 -22.52
C GLY A 295 15.42 -17.15 -21.18
N PHE A 296 15.00 -15.89 -21.14
CA PHE A 296 14.57 -15.23 -19.93
C PHE A 296 13.18 -15.73 -19.53
N LEU A 297 13.12 -16.64 -18.58
CA LEU A 297 11.87 -17.25 -18.11
C LEU A 297 11.06 -16.27 -17.26
N GLN A 298 9.75 -16.25 -17.45
CA GLN A 298 8.86 -15.47 -16.59
C GLN A 298 8.87 -16.05 -15.17
N THR A 299 9.05 -15.17 -14.18
CA THR A 299 9.06 -15.52 -12.75
C THR A 299 7.82 -15.01 -12.03
N ASN A 300 7.32 -13.83 -12.43
CA ASN A 300 6.24 -13.11 -11.77
C ASN A 300 5.60 -12.09 -12.70
N LEU A 301 4.46 -11.56 -12.27
CA LEU A 301 3.81 -10.40 -12.85
C LEU A 301 4.07 -9.20 -11.96
N GLY A 302 4.74 -8.16 -12.48
CA GLY A 302 4.99 -6.93 -11.74
C GLY A 302 3.89 -5.90 -11.90
N SER A 303 3.50 -5.24 -10.81
CA SER A 303 2.54 -4.13 -10.80
C SER A 303 3.03 -2.99 -9.93
N VAL A 304 2.43 -1.81 -10.04
CA VAL A 304 2.61 -0.72 -9.09
C VAL A 304 1.43 -0.78 -8.11
N GLY A 305 1.76 -0.86 -6.83
CA GLY A 305 0.78 -0.84 -5.75
C GLY A 305 0.42 0.60 -5.33
N THR A 306 0.58 0.91 -4.05
CA THR A 306 0.29 2.22 -3.46
C THR A 306 1.05 3.35 -4.14
N MET A 307 0.39 4.49 -4.33
CA MET A 307 1.02 5.77 -4.64
C MET A 307 1.04 6.65 -3.40
N TYR A 308 2.10 7.43 -3.25
CA TYR A 308 2.35 8.30 -2.10
C TYR A 308 2.44 9.76 -2.53
N LYS A 309 1.90 10.66 -1.69
CA LYS A 309 2.17 12.10 -1.78
C LYS A 309 2.62 12.64 -0.44
N VAL A 310 3.82 13.17 -0.39
CA VAL A 310 4.31 13.98 0.72
C VAL A 310 3.66 15.36 0.57
N VAL A 311 2.57 15.59 1.30
CA VAL A 311 1.76 16.81 1.15
C VAL A 311 2.41 18.04 1.76
N ASP A 312 3.31 17.81 2.73
CA ASP A 312 4.14 18.83 3.39
C ASP A 312 5.55 18.26 3.59
N PRO A 313 6.52 18.59 2.72
CA PRO A 313 7.88 18.08 2.82
C PRO A 313 8.62 18.48 4.11
N GLU A 314 8.40 19.68 4.63
CA GLU A 314 9.04 20.12 5.87
C GLU A 314 8.52 19.31 7.07
N TYR A 315 7.22 19.13 7.15
CA TYR A 315 6.59 18.30 8.16
C TYR A 315 7.03 16.82 8.05
N PHE A 316 7.13 16.30 6.83
CA PHE A 316 7.63 14.93 6.60
C PHE A 316 9.06 14.76 7.13
N ILE A 317 9.96 15.71 6.85
CA ILE A 317 11.34 15.67 7.34
C ILE A 317 11.36 15.68 8.86
N ALA A 318 10.60 16.57 9.50
CA ALA A 318 10.53 16.68 10.96
C ALA A 318 10.04 15.39 11.60
N GLU A 319 8.95 14.80 11.11
CA GLU A 319 8.35 13.58 11.66
C GLU A 319 9.18 12.31 11.35
N THR A 320 10.03 12.36 10.33
CA THR A 320 10.93 11.27 9.96
C THR A 320 12.41 11.55 10.30
N ALA A 321 12.69 12.50 11.18
CA ALA A 321 14.05 12.82 11.65
C ALA A 321 14.79 11.62 12.28
N HIS A 322 14.07 10.59 12.72
CA HIS A 322 14.63 9.32 13.20
C HIS A 322 15.21 8.43 12.09
N ARG A 323 14.91 8.70 10.80
CA ARG A 323 15.53 8.00 9.66
C ARG A 323 17.04 8.15 9.76
N LYS A 324 17.76 7.04 9.59
CA LYS A 324 19.22 7.05 9.61
C LYS A 324 19.79 7.06 8.20
N PHE A 325 20.67 8.00 7.98
CA PHE A 325 21.42 8.19 6.75
C PHE A 325 22.90 7.86 6.96
N VAL A 326 23.66 7.76 5.89
CA VAL A 326 25.12 7.82 5.99
C VAL A 326 25.54 9.18 6.53
N PRO A 327 26.57 9.28 7.39
CA PRO A 327 27.08 10.56 7.86
C PRO A 327 27.44 11.50 6.70
N ALA A 328 26.90 12.71 6.73
CA ALA A 328 27.14 13.72 5.71
C ALA A 328 27.15 15.11 6.35
N ASP A 329 27.67 16.09 5.64
CA ASP A 329 27.57 17.50 5.99
C ASP A 329 27.22 18.24 4.69
N ILE A 330 25.94 18.14 4.30
CA ILE A 330 25.44 18.57 2.99
C ILE A 330 24.11 19.28 3.16
N THR A 331 24.02 20.47 2.58
CA THR A 331 22.77 21.22 2.42
C THR A 331 22.26 21.06 0.99
N ALA A 332 21.15 20.35 0.81
CA ALA A 332 20.52 20.08 -0.47
C ALA A 332 19.20 20.85 -0.60
N LYS A 333 19.06 21.64 -1.66
CA LYS A 333 17.85 22.39 -1.97
C LYS A 333 17.02 21.65 -3.02
N PHE A 334 15.84 21.21 -2.66
CA PHE A 334 14.87 20.63 -3.60
C PHE A 334 13.96 21.73 -4.13
N VAL A 335 14.00 21.95 -5.43
CA VAL A 335 13.04 22.78 -6.17
C VAL A 335 12.11 21.84 -6.93
N TYR A 336 10.84 21.86 -6.58
CA TYR A 336 9.90 20.89 -7.14
C TYR A 336 8.64 21.55 -7.70
N ASP A 337 8.17 21.01 -8.83
CA ASP A 337 6.89 21.42 -9.44
C ASP A 337 5.73 20.70 -8.75
N ASP A 338 4.85 21.48 -8.13
CA ASP A 338 3.57 20.99 -7.65
C ASP A 338 2.55 21.06 -8.80
N GLN A 339 2.37 19.95 -9.50
CA GLN A 339 1.48 19.87 -10.67
C GLN A 339 0.01 20.10 -10.29
N PHE A 340 -0.36 19.83 -9.03
CA PHE A 340 -1.73 20.01 -8.57
C PHE A 340 -2.07 21.48 -8.32
N GLU A 341 -1.13 22.20 -7.71
CA GLU A 341 -1.26 23.64 -7.42
C GLU A 341 -0.71 24.53 -8.56
N HIS A 342 -0.07 23.95 -9.58
CA HIS A 342 0.52 24.64 -10.73
C HIS A 342 1.58 25.69 -10.33
N CYS A 343 2.41 25.38 -9.35
CA CYS A 343 3.47 26.27 -8.89
C CYS A 343 4.73 25.49 -8.55
N ALA A 344 5.88 26.16 -8.65
CA ALA A 344 7.13 25.67 -8.11
C ALA A 344 7.21 25.99 -6.62
N LYS A 345 7.70 25.02 -5.85
CA LYS A 345 7.98 25.12 -4.41
C LYS A 345 9.39 24.65 -4.13
N GLU A 346 9.87 24.93 -2.93
CA GLU A 346 11.19 24.49 -2.52
C GLU A 346 11.20 24.04 -1.06
N VAL A 347 12.14 23.15 -0.73
CA VAL A 347 12.49 22.77 0.63
C VAL A 347 14.01 22.57 0.68
N THR A 348 14.67 23.13 1.68
CA THR A 348 16.11 22.97 1.89
C THR A 348 16.34 21.99 3.05
N VAL A 349 17.13 20.97 2.78
CA VAL A 349 17.38 19.85 3.69
C VAL A 349 18.84 19.85 4.08
N TYR A 350 19.14 19.82 5.36
CA TYR A 350 20.47 19.60 5.88
C TYR A 350 20.61 18.12 6.31
N PHE A 351 21.59 17.44 5.72
CA PHE A 351 22.01 16.10 6.12
C PHE A 351 23.16 16.23 7.10
N GLU A 352 22.95 15.80 8.32
CA GLU A 352 23.82 16.05 9.45
C GLU A 352 24.96 15.02 9.58
N PRO A 353 26.11 15.42 10.15
CA PRO A 353 27.25 14.52 10.35
C PRO A 353 26.94 13.31 11.25
N ASP A 354 25.89 13.35 12.04
CA ASP A 354 25.43 12.23 12.87
C ASP A 354 24.48 11.27 12.14
N GLY A 355 24.22 11.52 10.85
CA GLY A 355 23.35 10.71 10.00
C GLY A 355 21.86 10.97 10.20
N GLN A 356 21.49 12.16 10.63
CA GLN A 356 20.10 12.63 10.64
C GLN A 356 19.85 13.62 9.49
N TRP A 357 18.64 14.06 9.35
CA TRP A 357 18.26 15.16 8.47
C TRP A 357 17.34 16.13 9.18
N SER A 358 17.38 17.37 8.74
CA SER A 358 16.49 18.42 9.24
C SER A 358 16.17 19.41 8.12
N VAL A 359 15.16 20.23 8.31
CA VAL A 359 14.91 21.38 7.45
C VAL A 359 15.95 22.44 7.78
N ALA A 360 16.68 22.95 6.76
CA ALA A 360 17.65 23.98 6.96
C ALA A 360 16.98 25.32 7.29
N GLU A 361 17.50 26.05 8.27
CA GLU A 361 16.95 27.33 8.69
C GLU A 361 17.44 28.49 7.81
N GLY A 362 16.54 29.41 7.48
CA GLY A 362 16.82 30.67 6.80
C GLY A 362 17.42 30.51 5.39
N ASP A 363 18.28 31.48 5.00
CA ASP A 363 19.00 31.48 3.71
C ASP A 363 20.30 30.65 3.82
N ALA A 364 20.17 29.35 4.16
CA ALA A 364 21.33 28.47 4.26
C ALA A 364 22.09 28.38 2.91
N GLU A 365 23.40 28.43 2.95
CA GLU A 365 24.24 28.18 1.78
C GLU A 365 23.96 26.73 1.31
N THR A 366 23.70 26.57 0.02
CA THR A 366 23.27 25.30 -0.58
C THR A 366 24.43 24.71 -1.38
N ASP A 367 24.79 23.46 -1.05
CA ASP A 367 25.83 22.72 -1.78
C ASP A 367 25.34 22.23 -3.13
N VAL A 368 24.07 21.81 -3.21
CA VAL A 368 23.49 21.29 -4.43
C VAL A 368 21.99 21.61 -4.54
N GLU A 369 21.56 22.07 -5.73
CA GLU A 369 20.16 22.22 -6.08
C GLU A 369 19.67 21.02 -6.88
N ILE A 370 18.51 20.47 -6.49
CA ILE A 370 17.86 19.28 -7.05
C ILE A 370 16.52 19.71 -7.62
N LYS A 371 16.30 19.52 -8.94
CA LYS A 371 15.00 19.81 -9.58
C LYS A 371 14.26 18.53 -9.92
N CYS A 372 13.00 18.48 -9.52
CA CYS A 372 12.10 17.34 -9.77
C CYS A 372 10.64 17.78 -9.79
N SER A 373 9.71 16.84 -9.98
CA SER A 373 8.30 17.06 -9.66
C SER A 373 8.02 16.64 -8.21
N LEU A 374 6.89 17.09 -7.64
CA LEU A 374 6.43 16.65 -6.32
C LEU A 374 6.21 15.12 -6.27
N ALA A 375 5.86 14.52 -7.40
CA ALA A 375 5.68 13.08 -7.50
C ALA A 375 7.01 12.33 -7.36
N GLU A 376 8.10 12.78 -8.02
CA GLU A 376 9.44 12.21 -7.84
C GLU A 376 9.96 12.46 -6.41
N LEU A 377 9.76 13.67 -5.87
CA LEU A 377 10.12 13.99 -4.49
C LEU A 377 9.44 13.03 -3.51
N SER A 378 8.13 12.80 -3.68
CA SER A 378 7.36 11.89 -2.84
C SER A 378 7.86 10.45 -2.90
N SER A 379 8.17 9.95 -4.12
CA SER A 379 8.75 8.61 -4.30
C SER A 379 10.13 8.48 -3.65
N LEU A 380 10.95 9.51 -3.77
CA LEU A 380 12.30 9.56 -3.21
C LEU A 380 12.27 9.62 -1.68
N PHE A 381 11.47 10.50 -1.11
CA PHE A 381 11.33 10.68 0.33
C PHE A 381 10.81 9.41 1.00
N MET A 382 9.86 8.71 0.36
CA MET A 382 9.37 7.42 0.81
C MET A 382 10.34 6.25 0.56
N GLY A 383 11.45 6.46 -0.17
CA GLY A 383 12.42 5.40 -0.45
C GLY A 383 11.95 4.38 -1.50
N SER A 384 10.97 4.72 -2.32
CA SER A 384 10.43 3.82 -3.35
C SER A 384 11.38 3.57 -4.52
N CYS A 385 12.30 4.50 -4.78
CA CYS A 385 13.23 4.46 -5.92
C CYS A 385 14.63 4.93 -5.50
N SER A 386 15.65 4.64 -6.31
CA SER A 386 17.00 5.17 -6.09
C SER A 386 17.16 6.55 -6.74
N PHE A 387 17.97 7.40 -6.10
CA PHE A 387 18.24 8.75 -6.59
C PHE A 387 18.96 8.74 -7.94
N SER A 388 20.02 7.93 -8.07
CA SER A 388 20.79 7.77 -9.31
C SER A 388 19.93 7.27 -10.47
N SER A 389 18.93 6.42 -10.22
CA SER A 389 17.98 6.00 -11.26
C SER A 389 17.14 7.15 -11.78
N LEU A 390 16.67 8.04 -10.91
CA LEU A 390 15.90 9.22 -11.33
C LEU A 390 16.75 10.20 -12.14
N VAL A 391 18.00 10.40 -11.74
CA VAL A 391 18.97 11.24 -12.50
C VAL A 391 19.23 10.64 -13.86
N ARG A 392 19.60 9.36 -13.93
CA ARG A 392 19.91 8.65 -15.19
C ARG A 392 18.75 8.65 -16.18
N MET A 393 17.51 8.60 -15.68
CA MET A 393 16.29 8.64 -16.50
C MET A 393 15.82 10.07 -16.82
N GLY A 394 16.51 11.12 -16.31
CA GLY A 394 16.17 12.52 -16.54
C GLY A 394 14.92 13.01 -15.79
N ALA A 395 14.46 12.27 -14.79
CA ALA A 395 13.35 12.67 -13.93
C ALA A 395 13.79 13.65 -12.82
N VAL A 396 15.08 13.67 -12.52
CA VAL A 396 15.72 14.59 -11.57
C VAL A 396 16.94 15.20 -12.24
N THR A 397 17.21 16.48 -11.97
CA THR A 397 18.45 17.17 -12.39
C THR A 397 19.16 17.79 -11.21
N LEU A 398 20.49 17.87 -11.31
CA LEU A 398 21.39 18.41 -10.29
C LEU A 398 22.11 19.65 -10.82
N SER A 399 22.30 20.66 -9.96
CA SER A 399 23.20 21.78 -10.26
C SER A 399 24.68 21.34 -10.28
N GLU A 400 25.05 20.42 -9.40
CA GLU A 400 26.39 19.91 -9.18
C GLU A 400 26.45 18.38 -9.30
N PRO A 401 26.83 17.82 -10.47
CA PRO A 401 26.83 16.37 -10.70
C PRO A 401 27.73 15.57 -9.74
N GLY A 402 28.74 16.21 -9.14
CA GLY A 402 29.65 15.56 -8.19
C GLY A 402 28.95 15.04 -6.91
N TYR A 403 27.72 15.47 -6.62
CA TYR A 403 26.98 15.03 -5.46
C TYR A 403 26.07 13.81 -5.73
N GLU A 404 25.97 13.31 -6.99
CA GLU A 404 25.05 12.21 -7.35
C GLU A 404 25.27 10.96 -6.50
N ASP A 405 26.51 10.48 -6.40
CA ASP A 405 26.82 9.26 -5.63
C ASP A 405 26.51 9.42 -4.15
N MET A 406 26.79 10.57 -3.56
CA MET A 406 26.49 10.85 -2.16
C MET A 406 24.99 10.92 -1.91
N LEU A 407 24.24 11.59 -2.78
CA LEU A 407 22.78 11.67 -2.69
C LEU A 407 22.15 10.29 -2.90
N ASP A 408 22.67 9.43 -3.77
CA ASP A 408 22.17 8.06 -3.93
C ASP A 408 22.39 7.23 -2.64
N MET A 409 23.55 7.38 -1.98
CA MET A 409 23.80 6.76 -0.68
C MET A 409 22.89 7.30 0.42
N LEU A 410 22.64 8.62 0.45
CA LEU A 410 21.74 9.25 1.42
C LEU A 410 20.30 8.76 1.24
N PHE A 411 19.80 8.70 0.02
CA PHE A 411 18.44 8.23 -0.25
C PHE A 411 18.30 6.72 -0.39
N TYR A 412 19.40 5.96 -0.19
CA TYR A 412 19.28 4.51 -0.15
C TYR A 412 18.29 4.06 0.93
N CYS A 413 17.34 3.25 0.55
CA CYS A 413 16.38 2.65 1.47
C CYS A 413 16.58 1.12 1.44
N ARG A 414 16.98 0.57 2.59
CA ARG A 414 17.24 -0.87 2.71
C ARG A 414 16.02 -1.72 2.40
N GLN A 415 14.85 -1.27 2.84
CA GLN A 415 13.57 -1.91 2.59
C GLN A 415 12.64 -0.91 1.94
N LYS A 416 12.18 -1.22 0.74
CA LYS A 416 11.22 -0.37 0.03
C LYS A 416 9.85 -0.41 0.68
N PRO A 417 9.10 0.72 0.67
CA PRO A 417 7.80 0.78 1.33
C PRO A 417 6.77 -0.07 0.56
N TRP A 418 6.09 -0.96 1.26
CA TRP A 418 4.97 -1.71 0.72
C TRP A 418 3.95 -2.04 1.81
N THR A 419 2.75 -2.41 1.43
CA THR A 419 1.71 -2.85 2.35
C THR A 419 0.91 -4.00 1.73
N ASN A 420 0.41 -4.90 2.58
CA ASN A 420 -0.53 -5.96 2.25
C ASN A 420 -1.97 -5.62 2.67
N THR A 421 -2.21 -4.38 3.09
CA THR A 421 -3.54 -3.89 3.42
C THR A 421 -4.22 -3.39 2.17
N ASP A 422 -5.38 -3.96 1.86
CA ASP A 422 -6.26 -3.54 0.75
C ASP A 422 -7.27 -2.50 1.27
N TYR A 423 -7.20 -1.27 0.75
CA TYR A 423 -8.12 -0.19 1.09
C TYR A 423 -8.57 0.61 -0.12
#